data_6dfc0fe0cdcf1d2a4651ddbf35ba23ce
#
_entry.id   6dfc0fe0cdcf1d2a4651ddbf35ba23ce
#
_cell.length_a   1.000
_cell.length_b   1.000
_cell.length_c   1.000
_cell.angle_alpha   90.00
_cell.angle_beta   90.00
_cell.angle_gamma   90.00
#
_symmetry.space_group_name_H-M   'P 1'
#
loop_
_entity.id
_entity.type
_entity.pdbx_description
1 polymer ?
#
loop_
_entity_poly.entity_id
_entity_poly.type
_entity_poly.pdbx_seq_one_letter_code
_entity_poly.pdbx_strand_id
1 'polypeptide(L)'
;MRNIAIVCGSYHKVEIERMLSLAKDQAKQEELNVSEVIWVPGAMEVPLALSRVIHTNIVGAACLGIIEKGSTQHGLAMGQAVLKSIIDLQLSTNKPIGLGIIGPGPEPEH
;
A
#
# COMPACT_ATOMS: atom_id res chain seq x y z
N MET A 1 -16.75 -15.39 3.25
CA MET A 1 -16.38 -13.97 3.12
C MET A 1 -15.02 -13.85 2.48
N ARG A 2 -14.87 -12.92 1.56
CA ARG A 2 -13.60 -12.73 0.87
C ARG A 2 -12.65 -11.94 1.74
N ASN A 3 -11.44 -12.44 1.88
CA ASN A 3 -10.42 -11.82 2.74
C ASN A 3 -9.44 -11.00 1.92
N ILE A 4 -9.06 -9.86 2.47
CA ILE A 4 -7.99 -9.03 1.92
C ILE A 4 -7.00 -8.71 3.03
N ALA A 5 -5.79 -8.33 2.62
CA ALA A 5 -4.76 -7.85 3.52
C ALA A 5 -4.46 -6.39 3.21
N ILE A 6 -4.04 -5.63 4.23
CA ILE A 6 -3.59 -4.26 4.04
C ILE A 6 -2.18 -4.15 4.59
N VAL A 7 -1.26 -3.67 3.76
CA VAL A 7 0.13 -3.44 4.15
C VAL A 7 0.33 -1.94 4.30
N CYS A 8 0.82 -1.53 5.46
CA CYS A 8 0.97 -0.12 5.82
C CYS A 8 2.42 0.22 6.08
N GLY A 9 2.93 1.27 5.42
CA GLY A 9 4.21 1.84 5.79
C GLY A 9 4.04 2.76 6.99
N SER A 10 4.91 2.64 7.99
CA SER A 10 4.75 3.40 9.23
C SER A 10 5.41 4.77 9.21
N TYR A 11 6.09 5.12 8.15
CA TYR A 11 6.60 6.47 7.98
C TYR A 11 5.39 7.39 7.82
N HIS A 12 5.25 8.41 8.65
CA HIS A 12 4.04 9.22 8.79
C HIS A 12 2.85 8.41 9.30
N LYS A 13 3.08 7.74 10.41
CA LYS A 13 2.12 6.76 10.93
C LYS A 13 0.73 7.33 11.18
N VAL A 14 0.64 8.58 11.67
CA VAL A 14 -0.67 9.19 11.96
C VAL A 14 -1.51 9.29 10.70
N GLU A 15 -0.91 9.75 9.61
CA GLU A 15 -1.60 9.85 8.33
C GLU A 15 -1.99 8.48 7.79
N ILE A 16 -1.09 7.52 7.93
CA ILE A 16 -1.37 6.16 7.47
C ILE A 16 -2.49 5.52 8.28
N GLU A 17 -2.56 5.78 9.58
CA GLU A 17 -3.65 5.26 10.40
C GLU A 17 -5.00 5.81 9.96
N ARG A 18 -5.05 7.06 9.53
CA ARG A 18 -6.28 7.64 8.97
C ARG A 18 -6.66 6.94 7.67
N MET A 19 -5.68 6.73 6.80
CA MET A 19 -5.91 6.02 5.54
C MET A 19 -6.37 4.59 5.80
N LEU A 20 -5.78 3.93 6.79
CA LEU A 20 -6.16 2.57 7.14
C LEU A 20 -7.61 2.51 7.63
N SER A 21 -8.02 3.47 8.46
CA SER A 21 -9.40 3.53 8.93
C SER A 21 -10.38 3.65 7.77
N LEU A 22 -10.08 4.55 6.82
CA LEU A 22 -10.92 4.74 5.64
C LEU A 22 -10.93 3.49 4.76
N ALA A 23 -9.78 2.84 4.61
CA ALA A 23 -9.70 1.63 3.81
C ALA A 23 -10.52 0.49 4.44
N LYS A 24 -10.49 0.37 5.76
CA LYS A 24 -11.31 -0.63 6.44
C LYS A 24 -12.80 -0.35 6.26
N ASP A 25 -13.20 0.92 6.36
CA ASP A 25 -14.59 1.29 6.15
C ASP A 25 -15.05 0.96 4.73
N GLN A 26 -14.20 1.26 3.75
CA GLN A 26 -14.51 0.98 2.36
C GLN A 26 -14.63 -0.54 2.12
N ALA A 27 -13.71 -1.30 2.70
CA ALA A 27 -13.75 -2.76 2.57
C ALA A 27 -15.06 -3.32 3.14
N LYS A 28 -15.49 -2.80 4.28
CA LYS A 28 -16.73 -3.24 4.90
C LYS A 28 -17.92 -2.94 4.00
N GLN A 29 -17.95 -1.77 3.36
CA GLN A 29 -19.02 -1.42 2.44
C GLN A 29 -19.08 -2.36 1.24
N GLU A 30 -17.95 -2.89 0.83
CA GLU A 30 -17.86 -3.82 -0.29
C GLU A 30 -17.92 -5.28 0.14
N GLU A 31 -18.24 -5.52 1.39
CA GLU A 31 -18.39 -6.87 1.94
C GLU A 31 -17.09 -7.68 1.86
N LEU A 32 -15.96 -6.99 2.07
CA LEU A 32 -14.66 -7.62 2.18
C LEU A 32 -14.23 -7.65 3.62
N ASN A 33 -13.53 -8.71 4.01
CA ASN A 33 -12.99 -8.83 5.34
C ASN A 33 -11.51 -8.51 5.34
N VAL A 34 -11.09 -7.52 6.13
CA VAL A 34 -9.68 -7.24 6.32
C VAL A 34 -9.15 -8.25 7.33
N SER A 35 -8.58 -9.34 6.82
CA SER A 35 -8.12 -10.43 7.67
C SER A 35 -6.74 -10.19 8.25
N GLU A 36 -5.98 -9.28 7.66
CA GLU A 36 -4.61 -9.03 8.11
C GLU A 36 -4.19 -7.60 7.81
N VAL A 37 -3.57 -6.95 8.80
CA VAL A 37 -2.95 -5.64 8.62
C VAL A 37 -1.47 -5.80 8.99
N ILE A 38 -0.61 -5.47 8.06
CA ILE A 38 0.84 -5.63 8.23
C ILE A 38 1.49 -4.25 8.19
N TRP A 39 2.26 -3.92 9.22
CA TRP A 39 3.00 -2.67 9.28
C TRP A 39 4.45 -2.91 8.91
N VAL A 40 4.98 -2.07 8.03
CA VAL A 40 6.39 -2.09 7.64
C VAL A 40 6.97 -0.69 7.83
N PRO A 41 8.30 -0.56 7.92
CA PRO A 41 8.91 0.75 8.23
C PRO A 41 8.61 1.83 7.20
N GLY A 42 8.61 1.51 5.93
CA GLY A 42 8.37 2.51 4.89
C GLY A 42 7.87 1.87 3.61
N ALA A 43 7.60 2.73 2.62
CA ALA A 43 7.03 2.28 1.35
C ALA A 43 7.95 1.30 0.61
N MET A 44 9.25 1.41 0.80
CA MET A 44 10.20 0.51 0.14
C MET A 44 10.07 -0.94 0.59
N GLU A 45 9.56 -1.16 1.81
CA GLU A 45 9.38 -2.52 2.33
C GLU A 45 8.00 -3.09 2.00
N VAL A 46 7.10 -2.30 1.45
CA VAL A 46 5.76 -2.75 1.09
C VAL A 46 5.78 -3.90 0.08
N PRO A 47 6.58 -3.83 -1.00
CA PRO A 47 6.57 -4.94 -1.96
C PRO A 47 6.96 -6.28 -1.36
N LEU A 48 7.92 -6.32 -0.44
CA LEU A 48 8.32 -7.57 0.19
C LEU A 48 7.19 -8.15 1.03
N ALA A 49 6.56 -7.31 1.84
CA ALA A 49 5.43 -7.76 2.65
C ALA A 49 4.28 -8.26 1.78
N LEU A 50 3.98 -7.53 0.71
CA LEU A 50 2.96 -7.95 -0.25
C LEU A 50 3.31 -9.30 -0.88
N SER A 51 4.57 -9.50 -1.27
CA SER A 51 4.98 -10.73 -1.91
C SER A 51 4.77 -11.95 -1.01
N ARG A 52 4.82 -11.73 0.29
CA ARG A 52 4.61 -12.79 1.26
C ARG A 52 3.13 -13.07 1.49
N VAL A 53 2.34 -12.00 1.67
CA VAL A 53 0.93 -12.16 2.02
C VAL A 53 0.05 -12.48 0.82
N ILE A 54 0.44 -12.06 -0.39
CA ILE A 54 -0.41 -12.22 -1.57
C ILE A 54 -0.61 -13.69 -1.94
N HIS A 55 0.29 -14.56 -1.50
CA HIS A 55 0.19 -16.00 -1.78
C HIS A 55 -0.62 -16.75 -0.73
N THR A 56 -1.12 -16.04 0.28
CA THR A 56 -1.98 -16.67 1.30
C THR A 56 -3.43 -16.66 0.84
N ASN A 57 -4.33 -17.03 1.72
CA ASN A 57 -5.75 -17.17 1.36
C ASN A 57 -6.47 -15.83 1.36
N ILE A 58 -6.03 -14.93 0.49
CA ILE A 58 -6.69 -13.63 0.30
C ILE A 58 -7.04 -13.47 -1.17
N VAL A 59 -8.06 -12.68 -1.47
CA VAL A 59 -8.45 -12.41 -2.86
C VAL A 59 -7.80 -11.16 -3.42
N GLY A 60 -7.20 -10.35 -2.58
CA GLY A 60 -6.51 -9.13 -3.01
C GLY A 60 -5.88 -8.46 -1.82
N ALA A 61 -5.24 -7.34 -2.06
CA ALA A 61 -4.57 -6.59 -1.01
C ALA A 61 -4.65 -5.10 -1.29
N ALA A 62 -4.37 -4.30 -0.28
CA ALA A 62 -4.17 -2.86 -0.45
C ALA A 62 -2.88 -2.49 0.24
N CYS A 63 -2.24 -1.45 -0.24
CA CYS A 63 -1.04 -0.95 0.40
C CYS A 63 -1.14 0.56 0.58
N LEU A 64 -0.72 1.01 1.75
CA LEU A 64 -0.79 2.41 2.15
C LEU A 64 0.61 2.88 2.51
N GLY A 65 1.01 4.02 1.95
CA GLY A 65 2.33 4.55 2.23
C GLY A 65 2.47 5.97 1.74
N ILE A 66 3.46 6.66 2.28
CA ILE A 66 3.80 8.01 1.87
C ILE A 66 5.28 8.01 1.53
N ILE A 67 5.59 8.48 0.33
CA ILE A 67 6.97 8.67 -0.11
C ILE A 67 7.22 10.15 -0.13
N GLU A 68 8.11 10.60 0.75
CA GLU A 68 8.41 12.02 0.82
C GLU A 68 9.24 12.46 -0.38
N LYS A 69 8.99 13.70 -0.76
CA LYS A 69 9.80 14.37 -1.76
C LYS A 69 11.09 14.83 -1.09
N GLY A 70 12.08 14.00 -1.04
CA GLY A 70 13.37 14.37 -0.52
C GLY A 70 14.14 15.18 -1.53
N SER A 71 15.37 14.78 -1.82
CA SER A 71 16.00 15.33 -3.00
C SER A 71 15.31 14.69 -4.18
N THR A 72 14.75 15.53 -4.92
CA THR A 72 13.81 15.34 -6.01
C THR A 72 13.84 14.01 -6.75
N GLN A 73 14.99 13.67 -7.37
CA GLN A 73 15.05 12.47 -8.20
C GLN A 73 15.04 11.19 -7.40
N HIS A 74 15.55 11.24 -6.17
CA HIS A 74 15.54 10.06 -5.32
C HIS A 74 14.11 9.64 -4.97
N GLY A 75 13.28 10.61 -4.58
CA GLY A 75 11.89 10.31 -4.26
C GLY A 75 11.13 9.79 -5.45
N LEU A 76 11.36 10.37 -6.63
CA LEU A 76 10.71 9.93 -7.86
C LEU A 76 11.12 8.51 -8.23
N ALA A 77 12.42 8.23 -8.19
CA ALA A 77 12.93 6.91 -8.52
C ALA A 77 12.40 5.85 -7.55
N MET A 78 12.34 6.19 -6.26
CA MET A 78 11.80 5.28 -5.25
C MET A 78 10.33 4.99 -5.51
N GLY A 79 9.54 6.02 -5.81
CA GLY A 79 8.13 5.85 -6.11
C GLY A 79 7.91 4.95 -7.31
N GLN A 80 8.68 5.16 -8.37
CA GLN A 80 8.57 4.35 -9.58
C GLN A 80 8.94 2.91 -9.33
N ALA A 81 9.98 2.66 -8.55
CA ALA A 81 10.42 1.30 -8.23
C ALA A 81 9.37 0.56 -7.40
N VAL A 82 8.80 1.21 -6.41
CA VAL A 82 7.75 0.61 -5.58
C VAL A 82 6.52 0.29 -6.41
N LEU A 83 6.07 1.24 -7.22
CA LEU A 83 4.88 1.05 -8.06
C LEU A 83 5.08 -0.08 -9.06
N LYS A 84 6.26 -0.15 -9.68
CA LYS A 84 6.54 -1.22 -10.63
C LYS A 84 6.50 -2.58 -9.96
N SER A 85 7.11 -2.68 -8.77
CA SER A 85 7.13 -3.94 -8.02
C SER A 85 5.72 -4.41 -7.68
N ILE A 86 4.86 -3.47 -7.28
CA ILE A 86 3.48 -3.80 -6.91
C ILE A 86 2.68 -4.23 -8.15
N ILE A 87 2.86 -3.54 -9.26
CA ILE A 87 2.19 -3.90 -10.51
C ILE A 87 2.63 -5.29 -10.95
N ASP A 88 3.93 -5.59 -10.86
CA ASP A 88 4.44 -6.91 -11.23
C ASP A 88 3.82 -8.01 -10.36
N LEU A 89 3.67 -7.77 -9.06
CA LEU A 89 3.02 -8.72 -8.17
C LEU A 89 1.57 -8.95 -8.57
N GLN A 90 0.85 -7.87 -8.87
CA GLN A 90 -0.54 -7.97 -9.27
C GLN A 90 -0.69 -8.81 -10.53
N LEU A 91 0.18 -8.58 -11.51
CA LEU A 91 0.13 -9.31 -12.77
C LEU A 91 0.52 -10.78 -12.60
N SER A 92 1.55 -11.05 -11.79
CA SER A 92 2.04 -12.42 -11.63
C SER A 92 1.11 -13.28 -10.79
N THR A 93 0.37 -12.69 -9.86
CA THR A 93 -0.53 -13.45 -8.97
C THR A 93 -1.98 -13.41 -9.44
N ASN A 94 -2.30 -12.52 -10.35
CA ASN A 94 -3.67 -12.27 -10.81
C ASN A 94 -4.60 -11.92 -9.66
N LYS A 95 -4.08 -11.23 -8.65
CA LYS A 95 -4.86 -10.71 -7.53
C LYS A 95 -4.75 -9.20 -7.50
N PRO A 96 -5.86 -8.47 -7.43
CA PRO A 96 -5.81 -7.01 -7.42
C PRO A 96 -5.13 -6.46 -6.17
N ILE A 97 -4.34 -5.43 -6.36
CA ILE A 97 -3.66 -4.73 -5.27
C ILE A 97 -4.00 -3.24 -5.40
N GLY A 98 -4.75 -2.75 -4.43
CA GLY A 98 -5.10 -1.34 -4.37
C GLY A 98 -3.94 -0.50 -3.86
N LEU A 99 -3.80 0.69 -4.40
CA LEU A 99 -2.68 1.58 -4.07
C LEU A 99 -3.18 2.83 -3.38
N GLY A 100 -2.84 2.99 -2.11
CA GLY A 100 -2.99 4.23 -1.38
C GLY A 100 -1.62 4.79 -1.05
N ILE A 101 -0.76 4.89 -2.05
CA ILE A 101 0.60 5.42 -1.87
C ILE A 101 0.64 6.84 -2.39
N ILE A 102 0.99 7.76 -1.50
CA ILE A 102 1.15 9.17 -1.85
C ILE A 102 2.62 9.39 -2.12
N GLY A 103 2.93 9.73 -3.35
CA GLY A 103 4.30 9.95 -3.77
C GLY A 103 4.73 11.39 -3.62
N PRO A 104 5.93 11.71 -4.09
CA PRO A 104 6.45 13.08 -4.07
C PRO A 104 5.62 13.91 -5.04
N GLY A 105 4.64 14.58 -4.52
CA GLY A 105 3.71 15.34 -5.29
C GLY A 105 4.00 16.82 -5.31
N PRO A 106 3.01 17.61 -5.69
CA PRO A 106 3.16 19.06 -5.69
C PRO A 106 3.36 19.62 -4.29
N GLU A 107 3.76 20.88 -4.23
CA GLU A 107 4.02 21.53 -2.97
C GLU A 107 2.74 21.65 -2.13
N PRO A 108 2.88 21.59 -0.80
CA PRO A 108 1.69 21.54 0.06
C PRO A 108 0.79 22.75 -0.01
N GLU A 109 1.28 23.87 -0.44
CA GLU A 109 0.47 25.08 -0.51
C GLU A 109 -0.61 25.01 -1.57
N HIS A 110 -0.59 24.03 -2.39
CA HIS A 110 -1.57 23.89 -3.47
C HIS A 110 -2.84 23.18 -3.02
#